data_127eb5ed933b1b1d90d9a437770b7e7e
#
_entry.id   127eb5ed933b1b1d90d9a437770b7e7e
#
_cell.length_a   1.000
_cell.length_b   1.000
_cell.length_c   1.000
_cell.angle_alpha   90.00
_cell.angle_beta   90.00
_cell.angle_gamma   90.00
#
_symmetry.space_group_name_H-M   'P 1'
#
loop_
_entity.id
_entity.type
_entity.pdbx_description
1 polymer ?
#
loop_
_entity_poly.entity_id
_entity_poly.type
_entity_poly.pdbx_seq_one_letter_code
_entity_poly.pdbx_strand_id
1 'polypeptide(L)'
;NPKFLSATAKVDEAAVQPFPNSRKVYVQGSRPDIRVPMREITLSDTSILFGNEKNPPIYVYDTSGPYTDPDAKIDIRSGLPAIRANWILERDDTEELDGPTSEYGRARLNDKSLDELRFNLTRKPRRAKKGAKITQMEYARRGIITPEMEFVAIRENMRRKEYLESLKASGPTGEKMAKMMMRQHPGQAFGASIPEEITPEFVRDEIARGRAIIPANINHPEVEPMIIGRNFLVKINAN
;
A
#
# COMPACT_ATOMS: atom_id res chain seq x y z
N ASN A 1 -34.65 12.87 -17.53
CA ASN A 1 -33.23 12.85 -17.90
C ASN A 1 -32.41 13.45 -16.77
N PRO A 2 -31.74 12.70 -15.94
CA PRO A 2 -30.72 13.26 -15.05
C PRO A 2 -29.56 13.71 -15.94
N LYS A 3 -29.33 15.00 -16.01
CA LYS A 3 -28.09 15.54 -16.56
C LYS A 3 -26.95 15.04 -15.68
N PHE A 4 -26.20 14.04 -16.15
CA PHE A 4 -24.94 13.67 -15.54
C PHE A 4 -24.03 14.90 -15.53
N LEU A 5 -23.67 15.34 -14.35
CA LEU A 5 -22.70 16.40 -14.11
C LEU A 5 -21.42 16.09 -14.90
N SER A 6 -20.92 17.09 -15.61
CA SER A 6 -19.68 16.96 -16.38
C SER A 6 -18.55 16.50 -15.44
N ALA A 7 -17.89 15.42 -15.82
CA ALA A 7 -16.94 14.69 -14.99
C ALA A 7 -15.55 15.35 -14.86
N THR A 8 -15.45 16.65 -14.95
CA THR A 8 -14.28 17.44 -14.56
C THR A 8 -14.58 18.19 -13.26
N ALA A 9 -14.96 17.46 -12.21
CA ALA A 9 -14.89 18.04 -10.90
C ALA A 9 -13.40 18.31 -10.62
N LYS A 10 -13.01 19.58 -10.58
CA LYS A 10 -11.74 19.97 -9.96
C LYS A 10 -11.78 19.38 -8.57
N VAL A 11 -10.76 18.58 -8.23
CA VAL A 11 -10.58 18.11 -6.86
C VAL A 11 -10.52 19.38 -6.01
N ASP A 12 -11.44 19.51 -5.06
CA ASP A 12 -11.47 20.63 -4.14
C ASP A 12 -10.13 20.61 -3.39
N GLU A 13 -9.37 21.71 -3.41
CA GLU A 13 -8.09 21.81 -2.70
C GLU A 13 -8.25 21.48 -1.22
N ALA A 14 -9.43 21.78 -0.64
CA ALA A 14 -9.77 21.39 0.73
C ALA A 14 -9.89 19.86 0.92
N ALA A 15 -10.25 19.12 -0.13
CA ALA A 15 -10.30 17.66 -0.10
C ALA A 15 -8.92 17.03 -0.23
N VAL A 16 -7.96 17.72 -0.85
CA VAL A 16 -6.56 17.25 -1.01
C VAL A 16 -5.74 17.48 0.27
N GLN A 17 -6.09 18.50 1.06
CA GLN A 17 -5.45 18.80 2.34
C GLN A 17 -6.48 18.90 3.48
N PRO A 18 -7.17 17.79 3.79
CA PRO A 18 -8.25 17.81 4.78
C PRO A 18 -7.78 18.11 6.21
N PHE A 19 -6.47 17.98 6.48
CA PHE A 19 -5.89 18.13 7.82
C PHE A 19 -4.64 19.03 7.77
N PRO A 20 -4.67 20.20 8.43
CA PRO A 20 -3.59 21.18 8.35
C PRO A 20 -2.26 20.68 8.93
N ASN A 21 -2.31 19.70 9.85
CA ASN A 21 -1.13 19.16 10.53
C ASN A 21 -0.66 17.85 9.92
N SER A 22 -1.12 17.48 8.74
CA SER A 22 -0.65 16.26 8.08
C SER A 22 -0.57 16.44 6.57
N ARG A 23 0.37 15.73 5.95
CA ARG A 23 0.53 15.70 4.50
C ARG A 23 0.87 14.29 4.01
N LYS A 24 0.53 14.02 2.75
CA LYS A 24 0.99 12.82 2.06
C LYS A 24 2.45 13.01 1.67
N VAL A 25 3.26 12.01 1.98
CA VAL A 25 4.66 11.90 1.54
C VAL A 25 4.89 10.50 0.99
N TYR A 26 5.85 10.36 0.08
CA TYR A 26 6.18 9.06 -0.48
C TYR A 26 7.56 8.61 -0.01
N VAL A 27 7.66 7.37 0.42
CA VAL A 27 8.93 6.69 0.64
C VAL A 27 9.29 5.95 -0.64
N GLN A 28 10.44 6.31 -1.20
CA GLN A 28 10.93 5.73 -2.45
C GLN A 28 11.57 4.37 -2.18
N GLY A 29 11.26 3.37 -3.01
CA GLY A 29 11.95 2.09 -3.04
C GLY A 29 13.20 2.10 -3.92
N SER A 30 13.67 0.91 -4.28
CA SER A 30 14.87 0.73 -5.13
C SER A 30 14.67 1.25 -6.56
N ARG A 31 13.43 1.43 -6.99
CA ARG A 31 13.06 1.91 -8.33
C ARG A 31 12.04 3.04 -8.21
N PRO A 32 12.00 3.95 -9.22
CA PRO A 32 11.10 5.11 -9.20
C PRO A 32 9.60 4.78 -9.14
N ASP A 33 9.20 3.62 -9.62
CA ASP A 33 7.81 3.16 -9.64
C ASP A 33 7.39 2.40 -8.36
N ILE A 34 8.32 2.19 -7.40
CA ILE A 34 8.03 1.68 -6.07
C ILE A 34 7.97 2.87 -5.12
N ARG A 35 6.78 3.43 -4.92
CA ARG A 35 6.52 4.58 -4.06
C ARG A 35 5.47 4.22 -3.03
N VAL A 36 5.85 4.23 -1.77
CA VAL A 36 4.95 3.85 -0.66
C VAL A 36 4.39 5.12 0.00
N PRO A 37 3.07 5.32 -0.03
CA PRO A 37 2.47 6.53 0.54
C PRO A 37 2.45 6.46 2.07
N MET A 38 2.93 7.52 2.71
CA MET A 38 2.87 7.74 4.14
C MET A 38 2.14 9.04 4.45
N ARG A 39 1.48 9.09 5.60
CA ARG A 39 0.96 10.31 6.18
C ARG A 39 1.96 10.80 7.22
N GLU A 40 2.61 11.92 6.93
CA GLU A 40 3.43 12.64 7.89
C GLU A 40 2.51 13.51 8.76
N ILE A 41 2.55 13.34 10.06
CA ILE A 41 1.71 14.05 11.03
C ILE A 41 2.61 14.90 11.92
N THR A 42 2.49 16.20 11.81
CA THR A 42 3.23 17.15 12.65
C THR A 42 2.64 17.17 14.05
N LEU A 43 3.49 17.03 15.06
CA LEU A 43 3.11 17.09 16.46
C LEU A 43 3.38 18.48 17.01
N SER A 44 2.58 18.89 18.02
CA SER A 44 2.88 20.07 18.82
C SER A 44 4.13 19.86 19.67
N ASP A 45 4.88 20.92 19.90
CA ASP A 45 6.01 20.88 20.81
C ASP A 45 5.58 20.56 22.24
N THR A 46 6.44 19.90 23.00
CA THR A 46 6.24 19.68 24.42
C THR A 46 6.14 21.03 25.14
N SER A 47 5.15 21.19 26.01
CA SER A 47 4.93 22.48 26.67
C SER A 47 6.13 22.86 27.55
N ILE A 48 6.29 24.17 27.81
CA ILE A 48 7.35 24.74 28.66
C ILE A 48 7.39 24.08 30.05
N LEU A 49 6.23 23.69 30.58
CA LEU A 49 6.11 22.98 31.85
C LEU A 49 6.77 21.59 31.86
N PHE A 50 6.99 21.00 30.70
CA PHE A 50 7.53 19.66 30.54
C PHE A 50 8.84 19.61 29.73
N GLY A 51 9.52 20.75 29.57
CA GLY A 51 10.86 20.80 28.96
C GLY A 51 10.99 21.52 27.64
N ASN A 52 9.89 21.98 27.04
CA ASN A 52 9.87 22.75 25.77
C ASN A 52 10.68 22.09 24.64
N GLU A 53 10.51 20.77 24.46
CA GLU A 53 11.21 20.00 23.44
C GLU A 53 10.39 19.94 22.15
N LYS A 54 11.07 19.97 21.00
CA LYS A 54 10.44 19.74 19.70
C LYS A 54 10.12 18.27 19.51
N ASN A 55 8.88 17.97 19.15
CA ASN A 55 8.49 16.63 18.81
C ASN A 55 8.64 16.39 17.31
N PRO A 56 9.38 15.34 16.89
CA PRO A 56 9.47 14.98 15.47
C PRO A 56 8.11 14.51 14.95
N PRO A 57 7.84 14.66 13.64
CA PRO A 57 6.61 14.16 13.05
C PRO A 57 6.55 12.63 13.12
N ILE A 58 5.35 12.09 13.25
CA ILE A 58 5.12 10.65 13.16
C ILE A 58 4.68 10.28 11.75
N TYR A 59 4.95 9.04 11.37
CA TYR A 59 4.59 8.50 10.06
C TYR A 59 3.68 7.29 10.23
N VAL A 60 2.58 7.28 9.48
CA VAL A 60 1.69 6.12 9.36
C VAL A 60 1.45 5.83 7.88
N TYR A 61 1.10 4.60 7.56
CA TYR A 61 0.73 4.28 6.18
C TYR A 61 -0.51 5.08 5.75
N ASP A 62 -0.44 5.73 4.59
CA ASP A 62 -1.54 6.55 4.08
C ASP A 62 -2.52 5.70 3.28
N THR A 63 -3.70 5.46 3.83
CA THR A 63 -4.77 4.67 3.22
C THR A 63 -5.73 5.50 2.34
N SER A 64 -5.49 6.80 2.18
CA SER A 64 -6.38 7.68 1.40
C SER A 64 -6.29 7.46 -0.12
N GLY A 65 -5.37 6.63 -0.59
CA GLY A 65 -5.17 6.38 -2.00
C GLY A 65 -4.80 7.66 -2.78
N PRO A 66 -5.25 7.83 -4.03
CA PRO A 66 -4.93 9.01 -4.82
C PRO A 66 -5.71 10.27 -4.42
N TYR A 67 -6.71 10.16 -3.55
CA TYR A 67 -7.64 11.27 -3.25
C TYR A 67 -6.99 12.43 -2.48
N THR A 68 -5.87 12.21 -1.83
CA THR A 68 -5.10 13.24 -1.11
C THR A 68 -3.73 13.49 -1.73
N ASP A 69 -3.51 13.01 -2.94
CA ASP A 69 -2.29 13.27 -3.71
C ASP A 69 -2.55 14.46 -4.65
N PRO A 70 -1.85 15.60 -4.47
CA PRO A 70 -2.06 16.80 -5.28
C PRO A 70 -1.72 16.59 -6.77
N ASP A 71 -0.87 15.60 -7.08
CA ASP A 71 -0.46 15.29 -8.44
C ASP A 71 -1.36 14.26 -9.12
N ALA A 72 -2.29 13.64 -8.37
CA ALA A 72 -3.17 12.62 -8.91
C ALA A 72 -4.27 13.21 -9.79
N LYS A 73 -4.42 12.65 -10.97
CA LYS A 73 -5.58 12.89 -11.84
C LYS A 73 -6.62 11.81 -11.60
N ILE A 74 -7.73 12.17 -10.98
CA ILE A 74 -8.80 11.24 -10.68
C ILE A 74 -9.85 11.33 -11.78
N ASP A 75 -10.12 10.20 -12.43
CA ASP A 75 -11.21 10.02 -13.38
C ASP A 75 -11.95 8.73 -12.99
N ILE A 76 -13.20 8.88 -12.58
CA ILE A 76 -14.04 7.77 -12.16
C ILE A 76 -14.28 6.73 -13.27
N ARG A 77 -14.12 7.12 -14.53
CA ARG A 77 -14.29 6.22 -15.69
C ARG A 77 -13.04 5.38 -15.95
N SER A 78 -11.88 5.92 -15.65
CA SER A 78 -10.60 5.22 -15.79
C SER A 78 -10.28 4.34 -14.59
N GLY A 79 -10.96 4.57 -13.45
CA GLY A 79 -10.69 3.90 -12.18
C GLY A 79 -9.41 4.41 -11.50
N LEU A 80 -8.98 3.70 -10.46
CA LEU A 80 -7.78 4.04 -9.71
C LEU A 80 -6.50 3.80 -10.53
N PRO A 81 -5.42 4.56 -10.27
CA PRO A 81 -4.13 4.37 -10.93
C PRO A 81 -3.61 2.93 -10.77
N ALA A 82 -3.23 2.32 -11.87
CA ALA A 82 -2.76 0.93 -11.92
C ALA A 82 -1.29 0.83 -11.52
N ILE A 83 -0.97 1.11 -10.26
CA ILE A 83 0.40 1.22 -9.74
C ILE A 83 1.27 -0.03 -9.96
N ARG A 84 0.65 -1.21 -10.01
CA ARG A 84 1.34 -2.50 -10.19
C ARG A 84 1.37 -3.00 -11.65
N ALA A 85 0.81 -2.23 -12.61
CA ALA A 85 0.71 -2.70 -13.99
C ALA A 85 2.08 -3.04 -14.59
N ASN A 86 3.07 -2.17 -14.45
CA ASN A 86 4.43 -2.41 -14.95
C ASN A 86 5.07 -3.62 -14.28
N TRP A 87 4.92 -3.78 -12.97
CA TRP A 87 5.47 -4.92 -12.22
C TRP A 87 4.91 -6.27 -12.71
N ILE A 88 3.62 -6.29 -13.09
CA ILE A 88 2.97 -7.48 -13.63
C ILE A 88 3.47 -7.76 -15.05
N LEU A 89 3.61 -6.73 -15.88
CA LEU A 89 4.05 -6.87 -17.27
C LEU A 89 5.51 -7.30 -17.39
N GLU A 90 6.40 -6.74 -16.56
CA GLU A 90 7.84 -7.05 -16.56
C GLU A 90 8.15 -8.51 -16.25
N ARG A 91 7.29 -9.19 -15.48
CA ARG A 91 7.47 -10.62 -15.18
C ARG A 91 7.25 -11.52 -16.39
N ASP A 92 6.60 -11.02 -17.43
CA ASP A 92 6.32 -11.71 -18.70
C ASP A 92 5.70 -13.11 -18.55
N ASP A 93 4.99 -13.35 -17.47
CA ASP A 93 4.37 -14.63 -17.13
C ASP A 93 2.84 -14.62 -17.26
N THR A 94 2.29 -13.51 -17.73
CA THR A 94 0.85 -13.33 -17.98
C THR A 94 0.58 -12.96 -19.43
N GLU A 95 -0.61 -13.30 -19.90
CA GLU A 95 -1.14 -12.91 -21.22
C GLU A 95 -2.47 -12.15 -21.07
N GLU A 96 -2.71 -11.24 -22.01
CA GLU A 96 -3.93 -10.47 -22.08
C GLU A 96 -5.05 -11.27 -22.74
N LEU A 97 -6.27 -11.10 -22.30
CA LEU A 97 -7.46 -11.73 -22.82
C LEU A 97 -8.34 -10.70 -23.51
N ASP A 98 -9.06 -11.08 -24.56
CA ASP A 98 -9.99 -10.18 -25.24
C ASP A 98 -11.24 -9.85 -24.40
N GLY A 99 -11.51 -10.61 -23.37
CA GLY A 99 -12.65 -10.39 -22.47
C GLY A 99 -12.76 -11.49 -21.41
N PRO A 100 -13.85 -11.50 -20.62
CA PRO A 100 -14.07 -12.49 -19.59
C PRO A 100 -14.23 -13.90 -20.20
N THR A 101 -13.61 -14.88 -19.55
CA THR A 101 -13.62 -16.28 -19.96
C THR A 101 -14.69 -17.11 -19.26
N SER A 102 -15.25 -16.66 -18.14
CA SER A 102 -16.34 -17.34 -17.45
C SER A 102 -17.67 -17.19 -18.18
N GLU A 103 -18.54 -18.18 -18.06
CA GLU A 103 -19.90 -18.13 -18.60
C GLU A 103 -20.67 -16.94 -18.04
N TYR A 104 -20.60 -16.74 -16.72
CA TYR A 104 -21.19 -15.58 -16.04
C TYR A 104 -20.70 -14.25 -16.61
N GLY A 105 -19.41 -14.10 -16.80
CA GLY A 105 -18.82 -12.87 -17.35
C GLY A 105 -19.31 -12.60 -18.78
N ARG A 106 -19.38 -13.64 -19.63
CA ARG A 106 -19.91 -13.54 -20.99
C ARG A 106 -21.40 -13.20 -21.00
N ALA A 107 -22.19 -13.86 -20.16
CA ALA A 107 -23.62 -13.58 -20.05
C ALA A 107 -23.86 -12.13 -19.65
N ARG A 108 -23.12 -11.60 -18.67
CA ARG A 108 -23.23 -10.19 -18.28
C ARG A 108 -22.79 -9.21 -19.37
N LEU A 109 -21.80 -9.55 -20.19
CA LEU A 109 -21.41 -8.72 -21.34
C LEU A 109 -22.53 -8.62 -22.38
N ASN A 110 -23.28 -9.69 -22.56
CA ASN A 110 -24.34 -9.77 -23.55
C ASN A 110 -25.68 -9.18 -23.07
N ASP A 111 -25.79 -8.94 -21.77
CA ASP A 111 -27.01 -8.38 -21.16
C ASP A 111 -27.11 -6.88 -21.41
N LYS A 112 -27.95 -6.50 -22.39
CA LYS A 112 -28.18 -5.10 -22.76
C LYS A 112 -28.81 -4.24 -21.66
N SER A 113 -29.48 -4.84 -20.69
CA SER A 113 -30.07 -4.10 -19.56
C SER A 113 -29.03 -3.47 -18.65
N LEU A 114 -27.79 -3.93 -18.75
CA LEU A 114 -26.65 -3.42 -17.97
C LEU A 114 -25.82 -2.35 -18.70
N ASP A 115 -26.15 -2.01 -19.95
CA ASP A 115 -25.32 -1.11 -20.77
C ASP A 115 -25.17 0.28 -20.15
N GLU A 116 -26.21 0.79 -19.50
CA GLU A 116 -26.16 2.09 -18.81
C GLU A 116 -25.28 2.08 -17.53
N LEU A 117 -25.06 0.90 -16.98
CA LEU A 117 -24.25 0.71 -15.76
C LEU A 117 -22.80 0.34 -16.05
N ARG A 118 -22.46 0.15 -17.32
CA ARG A 118 -21.11 -0.25 -17.71
C ARG A 118 -20.22 0.97 -17.93
N PHE A 119 -19.04 0.87 -17.37
CA PHE A 119 -17.94 1.75 -17.75
C PHE A 119 -17.09 1.05 -18.82
N ASN A 120 -16.73 1.79 -19.86
CA ASN A 120 -15.75 1.29 -20.83
C ASN A 120 -14.36 1.26 -20.19
N LEU A 121 -14.07 0.17 -19.51
CA LEU A 121 -12.75 -0.06 -18.95
C LEU A 121 -11.78 -0.29 -20.10
N THR A 122 -10.73 0.50 -20.15
CA THR A 122 -9.67 0.38 -21.16
C THR A 122 -8.74 -0.81 -20.88
N ARG A 123 -8.79 -1.37 -19.66
CA ARG A 123 -7.98 -2.53 -19.26
C ARG A 123 -8.66 -3.83 -19.62
N LYS A 124 -7.95 -4.66 -20.36
CA LYS A 124 -8.34 -6.03 -20.62
C LYS A 124 -7.89 -6.95 -19.46
N PRO A 125 -8.65 -8.02 -19.16
CA PRO A 125 -8.26 -8.99 -18.15
C PRO A 125 -7.01 -9.77 -18.60
N ARG A 126 -6.26 -10.26 -17.62
CA ARG A 126 -5.06 -11.06 -17.82
C ARG A 126 -5.20 -12.42 -17.13
N ARG A 127 -4.49 -13.41 -17.67
CA ARG A 127 -4.32 -14.73 -17.04
C ARG A 127 -2.85 -15.15 -17.07
N ALA A 128 -2.51 -16.16 -16.28
CA ALA A 128 -1.20 -16.80 -16.38
C ALA A 128 -0.99 -17.42 -17.76
N LYS A 129 0.20 -17.28 -18.33
CA LYS A 129 0.61 -18.04 -19.51
C LYS A 129 0.57 -19.53 -19.19
N LYS A 130 0.41 -20.37 -20.24
CA LYS A 130 0.36 -21.84 -20.05
C LYS A 130 1.59 -22.35 -19.29
N GLY A 131 1.34 -23.00 -18.16
CA GLY A 131 2.39 -23.55 -17.29
C GLY A 131 3.02 -22.54 -16.31
N ALA A 132 2.72 -21.24 -16.41
CA ALA A 132 3.22 -20.24 -15.48
C ALA A 132 2.46 -20.30 -14.15
N LYS A 133 3.18 -20.09 -13.06
CA LYS A 133 2.65 -19.94 -11.70
C LYS A 133 2.97 -18.53 -11.21
N ILE A 134 1.92 -17.70 -11.04
CA ILE A 134 2.03 -16.25 -10.82
C ILE A 134 1.68 -15.82 -9.40
N THR A 135 1.79 -16.72 -8.44
CA THR A 135 1.53 -16.36 -7.04
C THR A 135 2.77 -15.80 -6.37
N GLN A 136 2.60 -14.89 -5.42
CA GLN A 136 3.72 -14.35 -4.62
C GLN A 136 4.50 -15.46 -3.91
N MET A 137 3.81 -16.55 -3.49
CA MET A 137 4.47 -17.73 -2.92
C MET A 137 5.38 -18.45 -3.92
N GLU A 138 4.98 -18.58 -5.18
CA GLU A 138 5.81 -19.21 -6.20
C GLU A 138 7.08 -18.39 -6.45
N TYR A 139 6.95 -17.06 -6.60
CA TYR A 139 8.11 -16.17 -6.74
C TYR A 139 9.04 -16.28 -5.52
N ALA A 140 8.48 -16.23 -4.32
CA ALA A 140 9.25 -16.35 -3.09
C ALA A 140 10.02 -17.67 -2.99
N ARG A 141 9.39 -18.82 -3.32
CA ARG A 141 10.03 -20.14 -3.33
C ARG A 141 11.14 -20.26 -4.37
N ARG A 142 11.06 -19.49 -5.43
CA ARG A 142 12.13 -19.38 -6.45
C ARG A 142 13.24 -18.39 -6.04
N GLY A 143 13.17 -17.80 -4.85
CA GLY A 143 14.12 -16.82 -4.39
C GLY A 143 13.95 -15.42 -4.97
N ILE A 144 12.86 -15.17 -5.69
CA ILE A 144 12.59 -13.89 -6.36
C ILE A 144 11.94 -12.93 -5.37
N ILE A 145 12.52 -11.75 -5.24
CA ILE A 145 11.93 -10.61 -4.54
C ILE A 145 11.15 -9.80 -5.56
N THR A 146 9.84 -9.72 -5.37
CA THR A 146 8.96 -8.93 -6.25
C THR A 146 8.86 -7.48 -5.77
N PRO A 147 8.51 -6.53 -6.65
CA PRO A 147 8.23 -5.16 -6.23
C PRO A 147 7.14 -5.06 -5.14
N GLU A 148 6.18 -5.99 -5.14
CA GLU A 148 5.17 -6.08 -4.09
C GLU A 148 5.79 -6.41 -2.72
N MET A 149 6.82 -7.26 -2.66
CA MET A 149 7.52 -7.60 -1.41
C MET A 149 8.33 -6.42 -0.89
N GLU A 150 8.99 -5.67 -1.76
CA GLU A 150 9.70 -4.45 -1.40
C GLU A 150 8.74 -3.36 -0.91
N PHE A 151 7.64 -3.14 -1.63
CA PHE A 151 6.59 -2.20 -1.20
C PHE A 151 6.10 -2.53 0.21
N VAL A 152 5.84 -3.82 0.49
CA VAL A 152 5.42 -4.29 1.81
C VAL A 152 6.48 -4.02 2.87
N ALA A 153 7.75 -4.29 2.60
CA ALA A 153 8.83 -4.05 3.56
C ALA A 153 8.88 -2.57 3.97
N ILE A 154 8.81 -1.65 3.01
CA ILE A 154 8.79 -0.20 3.26
C ILE A 154 7.53 0.18 4.06
N ARG A 155 6.36 -0.37 3.69
CA ARG A 155 5.09 -0.13 4.36
C ARG A 155 5.12 -0.54 5.82
N GLU A 156 5.62 -1.75 6.12
CA GLU A 156 5.66 -2.29 7.48
C GLU A 156 6.63 -1.54 8.40
N ASN A 157 7.73 -1.02 7.85
CA ASN A 157 8.69 -0.23 8.60
C ASN A 157 8.18 1.18 8.96
N MET A 158 7.24 1.75 8.18
CA MET A 158 6.63 3.08 8.42
C MET A 158 7.65 4.16 8.80
N ARG A 159 8.83 4.17 8.16
CA ARG A 159 9.95 5.07 8.50
C ARG A 159 10.35 5.02 9.98
N ARG A 160 10.17 3.88 10.61
CA ARG A 160 10.41 3.72 12.05
C ARG A 160 11.83 4.06 12.45
N LYS A 161 12.81 3.67 11.63
CA LYS A 161 14.23 3.94 11.90
C LYS A 161 14.50 5.44 11.98
N GLU A 162 14.10 6.18 10.96
CA GLU A 162 14.26 7.63 10.91
C GLU A 162 13.53 8.32 12.05
N TYR A 163 12.34 7.82 12.38
CA TYR A 163 11.58 8.34 13.52
C TYR A 163 12.30 8.11 14.85
N LEU A 164 12.85 6.90 15.09
CA LEU A 164 13.60 6.61 16.31
C LEU A 164 14.88 7.45 16.41
N GLU A 165 15.57 7.68 15.29
CA GLU A 165 16.74 8.57 15.24
C GLU A 165 16.36 10.02 15.56
N SER A 166 15.26 10.53 15.01
CA SER A 166 14.73 11.85 15.29
C SER A 166 14.32 12.01 16.77
N LEU A 167 13.71 10.97 17.35
CA LEU A 167 13.39 10.98 18.80
C LEU A 167 14.65 11.04 19.65
N LYS A 168 15.67 10.25 19.36
CA LYS A 168 16.94 10.29 20.10
C LYS A 168 17.60 11.66 20.02
N ALA A 169 17.46 12.35 18.89
CA ALA A 169 18.03 13.68 18.68
C ALA A 169 17.21 14.81 19.33
N SER A 170 15.96 14.56 19.74
CA SER A 170 15.06 15.61 20.28
C SER A 170 15.24 15.89 21.78
N GLY A 171 16.11 15.15 22.48
CA GLY A 171 16.43 15.40 23.88
C GLY A 171 16.19 14.19 24.79
N PRO A 172 16.37 14.35 26.13
CA PRO A 172 16.31 13.23 27.09
C PRO A 172 14.97 12.51 27.13
N THR A 173 13.87 13.24 26.96
CA THR A 173 12.53 12.66 26.90
C THR A 173 12.34 11.85 25.63
N GLY A 174 12.80 12.36 24.49
CA GLY A 174 12.78 11.64 23.22
C GLY A 174 13.65 10.38 23.25
N GLU A 175 14.81 10.40 23.90
CA GLU A 175 15.64 9.22 24.07
C GLU A 175 14.94 8.11 24.89
N LYS A 176 14.24 8.48 25.97
CA LYS A 176 13.42 7.53 26.75
C LYS A 176 12.31 6.94 25.88
N MET A 177 11.64 7.78 25.11
CA MET A 177 10.55 7.36 24.20
C MET A 177 11.07 6.42 23.13
N ALA A 178 12.22 6.72 22.52
CA ALA A 178 12.86 5.84 21.54
C ALA A 178 13.17 4.45 22.15
N LYS A 179 13.71 4.40 23.37
CA LYS A 179 13.95 3.14 24.07
C LYS A 179 12.68 2.33 24.34
N MET A 180 11.57 3.01 24.66
CA MET A 180 10.27 2.35 24.85
C MET A 180 9.74 1.80 23.51
N MET A 181 9.87 2.55 22.42
CA MET A 181 9.38 2.16 21.10
C MET A 181 10.25 1.12 20.41
N MET A 182 11.49 0.93 20.82
CA MET A 182 12.33 -0.20 20.34
C MET A 182 11.76 -1.56 20.74
N ARG A 183 10.94 -1.62 21.77
CA ARG A 183 10.17 -2.82 22.10
C ARG A 183 8.96 -2.89 21.16
N GLN A 184 9.06 -3.68 20.11
CA GLN A 184 8.02 -3.80 19.09
C GLN A 184 6.66 -4.28 19.62
N HIS A 185 6.67 -5.03 20.70
CA HIS A 185 5.48 -5.51 21.39
C HIS A 185 5.65 -5.25 22.89
N PRO A 186 5.09 -4.16 23.42
CA PRO A 186 5.10 -3.91 24.86
C PRO A 186 4.21 -4.87 25.66
N GLY A 187 3.87 -6.01 25.11
CA GLY A 187 3.04 -7.07 25.69
C GLY A 187 3.51 -8.44 25.29
N GLN A 188 2.60 -9.41 25.28
CA GLN A 188 2.89 -10.78 24.85
C GLN A 188 2.99 -10.83 23.33
N ALA A 189 4.14 -11.25 22.81
CA ALA A 189 4.36 -11.38 21.37
C ALA A 189 3.63 -12.59 20.74
N PHE A 190 2.99 -13.44 21.52
CA PHE A 190 2.29 -14.66 21.07
C PHE A 190 3.09 -15.50 20.05
N GLY A 191 4.41 -15.55 20.24
CA GLY A 191 5.35 -16.27 19.38
C GLY A 191 5.69 -15.54 18.07
N ALA A 192 5.35 -14.25 17.92
CA ALA A 192 5.88 -13.43 16.84
C ALA A 192 7.38 -13.16 17.08
N SER A 193 8.16 -13.21 16.01
CA SER A 193 9.58 -12.85 15.99
C SER A 193 9.79 -11.83 14.88
N ILE A 194 9.55 -10.56 15.22
CA ILE A 194 9.61 -9.46 14.27
C ILE A 194 11.01 -8.86 14.35
N PRO A 195 11.75 -8.76 13.24
CA PRO A 195 13.06 -8.14 13.21
C PRO A 195 12.96 -6.63 13.47
N GLU A 196 14.06 -5.99 13.85
CA GLU A 196 14.12 -4.54 14.03
C GLU A 196 13.77 -3.79 12.74
N GLU A 197 14.21 -4.31 11.61
CA GLU A 197 13.91 -3.84 10.27
C GLU A 197 13.36 -4.97 9.42
N ILE A 198 12.21 -4.76 8.79
CA ILE A 198 11.62 -5.70 7.84
C ILE A 198 12.24 -5.43 6.48
N THR A 199 13.02 -6.40 5.97
CA THR A 199 13.64 -6.31 4.65
C THR A 199 12.80 -7.05 3.60
N PRO A 200 12.97 -6.76 2.30
CA PRO A 200 12.32 -7.52 1.23
C PRO A 200 12.64 -9.02 1.27
N GLU A 201 13.86 -9.38 1.70
CA GLU A 201 14.29 -10.78 1.89
C GLU A 201 13.49 -11.45 3.02
N PHE A 202 13.29 -10.75 4.13
CA PHE A 202 12.47 -11.25 5.22
C PHE A 202 11.03 -11.50 4.77
N VAL A 203 10.44 -10.56 4.03
CA VAL A 203 9.10 -10.70 3.45
C VAL A 203 9.03 -11.93 2.54
N ARG A 204 9.99 -12.08 1.61
CA ARG A 204 10.10 -13.25 0.73
C ARG A 204 10.16 -14.55 1.53
N ASP A 205 11.00 -14.62 2.55
CA ASP A 205 11.23 -15.84 3.32
C ASP A 205 10.00 -16.24 4.15
N GLU A 206 9.28 -15.29 4.72
CA GLU A 206 8.02 -15.55 5.41
C GLU A 206 6.94 -16.08 4.45
N ILE A 207 6.87 -15.55 3.23
CA ILE A 207 5.94 -16.02 2.19
C ILE A 207 6.36 -17.42 1.71
N ALA A 208 7.63 -17.64 1.41
CA ALA A 208 8.14 -18.93 0.96
C ALA A 208 7.86 -20.07 1.93
N ARG A 209 7.92 -19.77 3.23
CA ARG A 209 7.62 -20.70 4.34
C ARG A 209 6.12 -20.89 4.60
N GLY A 210 5.25 -20.14 3.89
CA GLY A 210 3.80 -20.19 4.08
C GLY A 210 3.31 -19.53 5.36
N ARG A 211 4.09 -18.64 5.98
CA ARG A 211 3.73 -17.92 7.21
C ARG A 211 3.12 -16.56 6.96
N ALA A 212 3.18 -16.08 5.72
CA ALA A 212 2.58 -14.83 5.29
C ALA A 212 2.07 -14.91 3.86
N ILE A 213 1.11 -14.03 3.53
CA ILE A 213 0.56 -13.88 2.18
C ILE A 213 0.47 -12.39 1.80
N ILE A 214 0.71 -12.10 0.53
CA ILE A 214 0.37 -10.82 -0.10
C ILE A 214 -0.80 -11.05 -1.04
N PRO A 215 -2.03 -10.59 -0.72
CA PRO A 215 -3.16 -10.65 -1.62
C PRO A 215 -2.96 -9.65 -2.76
N ALA A 216 -2.53 -10.12 -3.93
CA ALA A 216 -2.15 -9.31 -5.07
C ALA A 216 -2.69 -9.89 -6.38
N ASN A 217 -3.97 -9.65 -6.67
CA ASN A 217 -4.60 -10.09 -7.92
C ASN A 217 -4.01 -9.31 -9.11
N ILE A 218 -3.63 -10.02 -10.18
CA ILE A 218 -3.12 -9.41 -11.42
C ILE A 218 -4.16 -8.57 -12.16
N ASN A 219 -5.45 -8.83 -11.96
CA ASN A 219 -6.54 -8.06 -12.56
C ASN A 219 -6.99 -6.87 -11.72
N HIS A 220 -6.35 -6.66 -10.57
CA HIS A 220 -6.51 -5.48 -9.72
C HIS A 220 -5.15 -4.79 -9.50
N PRO A 221 -4.50 -4.27 -10.56
CA PRO A 221 -3.17 -3.66 -10.44
C PRO A 221 -3.17 -2.32 -9.67
N GLU A 222 -4.33 -1.75 -9.38
CA GLU A 222 -4.54 -0.58 -8.54
C GLU A 222 -4.39 -0.87 -7.04
N VAL A 223 -4.47 -2.14 -6.63
CA VAL A 223 -4.38 -2.49 -5.20
C VAL A 223 -2.96 -2.30 -4.70
N GLU A 224 -2.81 -1.48 -3.68
CA GLU A 224 -1.55 -1.30 -2.96
C GLU A 224 -1.21 -2.56 -2.17
N PRO A 225 0.01 -3.09 -2.31
CA PRO A 225 0.41 -4.31 -1.62
C PRO A 225 0.31 -4.18 -0.09
N MET A 226 -0.20 -5.23 0.52
CA MET A 226 -0.17 -5.43 1.97
C MET A 226 0.16 -6.89 2.27
N ILE A 227 0.59 -7.17 3.49
CA ILE A 227 0.90 -8.52 3.93
C ILE A 227 0.00 -8.93 5.10
N ILE A 228 -0.30 -10.20 5.18
CA ILE A 228 -1.00 -10.82 6.30
C ILE A 228 -0.13 -11.94 6.82
N GLY A 229 0.32 -11.83 8.06
CA GLY A 229 1.20 -12.82 8.68
C GLY A 229 1.52 -12.46 10.12
N ARG A 230 1.93 -13.46 10.91
CA ARG A 230 2.19 -13.29 12.35
C ARG A 230 3.28 -12.27 12.67
N ASN A 231 4.29 -12.16 11.80
CA ASN A 231 5.45 -11.31 12.00
C ASN A 231 5.30 -9.92 11.35
N PHE A 232 4.07 -9.49 11.09
CA PHE A 232 3.75 -8.21 10.46
C PHE A 232 2.66 -7.49 11.24
N LEU A 233 2.39 -6.23 10.90
CA LEU A 233 1.32 -5.46 11.51
C LEU A 233 -0.03 -6.17 11.39
N VAL A 234 -0.83 -6.06 12.43
CA VAL A 234 -2.12 -6.75 12.52
C VAL A 234 -3.09 -6.18 11.49
N LYS A 235 -3.69 -7.06 10.68
CA LYS A 235 -4.85 -6.72 9.86
C LYS A 235 -6.12 -7.04 10.62
N ILE A 236 -6.97 -6.04 10.85
CA ILE A 236 -8.29 -6.19 11.46
C ILE A 236 -9.32 -6.28 10.31
N ASN A 237 -10.14 -7.32 10.33
CA ASN A 237 -11.34 -7.40 9.51
C ASN A 237 -12.53 -7.06 10.41
N ALA A 238 -13.25 -5.99 10.08
CA ALA A 238 -14.53 -5.65 10.70
C ALA A 238 -15.66 -6.02 9.73
N ASN A 239 -16.63 -6.77 10.21
CA ASN A 239 -17.84 -7.15 9.47
C ASN A 239 -19.00 -6.31 9.96
#